data_3960f58e9b0a14bc40b37e9bdd680561
#
_entry.id   3960f58e9b0a14bc40b37e9bdd680561
#
_cell.length_a   1.000
_cell.length_b   1.000
_cell.length_c   1.000
_cell.angle_alpha   90.00
_cell.angle_beta   90.00
_cell.angle_gamma   90.00
#
_symmetry.space_group_name_H-M   'P 1'
#
loop_
_entity.id
_entity.type
_entity.pdbx_description
1 polymer ?
#
loop_
_entity_poly.entity_id
_entity_poly.type
_entity_poly.pdbx_seq_one_letter_code
_entity_poly.pdbx_strand_id
1 'polypeptide(L)'
;RDTDPRKINLGVGAYRDEAGLPYVLPSVLEADKRIANMNLDKEYLPITGHSNYQKLAATFAYGADSKPLKENRIATTQSISGTGSLRISGEFLARHYPYNKEVYLPTPSWGNHRPIFQNSGLQVKQYTYYDKETVGLNLEGMLRDLKNAPSRSIVLLHACAHNPTGVDPTQE
;
A
#
# COMPACT_ATOMS: atom_id res chain seq x y z
N ARG A 1 -23.55 6.94 20.32
CA ARG A 1 -22.08 6.94 20.44
C ARG A 1 -21.73 6.33 21.78
N ASP A 2 -20.90 5.31 21.79
CA ASP A 2 -20.42 4.69 23.01
C ASP A 2 -19.41 5.63 23.70
N THR A 3 -19.64 5.91 24.98
CA THR A 3 -18.81 6.81 25.80
C THR A 3 -17.92 6.06 26.80
N ASP A 4 -17.90 4.73 26.75
CA ASP A 4 -17.05 3.92 27.63
C ASP A 4 -15.56 4.30 27.43
N PRO A 5 -14.81 4.65 28.50
CA PRO A 5 -13.40 5.04 28.37
C PRO A 5 -12.49 3.89 27.89
N ARG A 6 -12.95 2.65 27.93
CA ARG A 6 -12.23 1.47 27.39
C ARG A 6 -12.43 1.29 25.90
N LYS A 7 -13.25 2.10 25.28
CA LYS A 7 -13.53 2.01 23.83
C LYS A 7 -12.28 2.22 23.00
N ILE A 8 -12.06 1.32 22.04
CA ILE A 8 -11.03 1.45 21.01
C ILE A 8 -11.73 1.60 19.66
N ASN A 9 -11.40 2.67 18.93
CA ASN A 9 -11.93 2.86 17.57
C ASN A 9 -11.02 2.18 16.56
N LEU A 10 -11.51 1.09 15.97
CA LEU A 10 -10.83 0.34 14.91
C LEU A 10 -11.34 0.68 13.49
N GLY A 11 -12.32 1.57 13.39
CA GLY A 11 -12.94 1.93 12.10
C GLY A 11 -12.19 3.01 11.31
N VAL A 12 -11.26 3.71 11.94
CA VAL A 12 -10.49 4.81 11.32
C VAL A 12 -9.00 4.53 11.39
N GLY A 13 -8.36 4.43 10.23
CA GLY A 13 -6.92 4.21 10.10
C GLY A 13 -6.14 5.52 10.31
N ALA A 14 -5.73 5.78 11.56
CA ALA A 14 -4.83 6.87 11.91
C ALA A 14 -3.81 6.35 12.93
N TYR A 15 -2.54 6.81 12.81
CA TYR A 15 -1.54 6.52 13.84
C TYR A 15 -1.94 7.20 15.14
N ARG A 16 -1.94 6.45 16.25
CA ARG A 16 -2.44 6.90 17.55
C ARG A 16 -1.37 6.81 18.61
N ASP A 17 -1.43 7.72 19.60
CA ASP A 17 -0.60 7.68 20.78
C ASP A 17 -1.16 6.69 21.84
N GLU A 18 -0.47 6.62 22.98
CA GLU A 18 -0.85 5.76 24.12
C GLU A 18 -2.24 6.11 24.72
N ALA A 19 -2.72 7.33 24.52
CA ALA A 19 -4.07 7.76 24.93
C ALA A 19 -5.14 7.44 23.85
N GLY A 20 -4.76 6.83 22.74
CA GLY A 20 -5.65 6.53 21.61
C GLY A 20 -6.03 7.75 20.78
N LEU A 21 -5.32 8.87 20.93
CA LEU A 21 -5.53 10.08 20.15
C LEU A 21 -4.67 10.08 18.87
N PRO A 22 -5.12 10.73 17.78
CA PRO A 22 -4.31 10.88 16.58
C PRO A 22 -2.97 11.54 16.90
N TYR A 23 -1.88 10.91 16.48
CA TYR A 23 -0.53 11.39 16.74
C TYR A 23 0.08 12.01 15.49
N VAL A 24 0.52 13.24 15.58
CA VAL A 24 1.23 13.93 14.50
C VAL A 24 2.74 13.80 14.74
N LEU A 25 3.44 13.18 13.78
CA LEU A 25 4.88 12.99 13.88
C LEU A 25 5.62 14.34 13.97
N PRO A 26 6.63 14.48 14.83
CA PRO A 26 7.42 15.72 14.95
C PRO A 26 8.04 16.15 13.61
N SER A 27 8.48 15.21 12.78
CA SER A 27 9.00 15.47 11.43
C SER A 27 7.93 16.10 10.50
N VAL A 28 6.67 15.69 10.63
CA VAL A 28 5.56 16.28 9.87
C VAL A 28 5.27 17.69 10.32
N LEU A 29 5.21 17.92 11.64
CA LEU A 29 5.00 19.28 12.20
C LEU A 29 6.11 20.26 11.76
N GLU A 30 7.35 19.79 11.73
CA GLU A 30 8.47 20.60 11.26
C GLU A 30 8.41 20.85 9.74
N ALA A 31 8.01 19.86 8.96
CA ALA A 31 7.80 20.00 7.51
C ALA A 31 6.70 21.02 7.20
N ASP A 32 5.58 20.97 7.91
CA ASP A 32 4.47 21.91 7.74
C ASP A 32 4.92 23.35 7.98
N LYS A 33 5.70 23.59 9.05
CA LYS A 33 6.27 24.94 9.35
C LYS A 33 7.19 25.42 8.24
N ARG A 34 8.07 24.54 7.72
CA ARG A 34 8.97 24.89 6.63
C ARG A 34 8.19 25.21 5.36
N ILE A 35 7.24 24.38 4.98
CA ILE A 35 6.41 24.59 3.79
C ILE A 35 5.65 25.91 3.88
N ALA A 36 5.04 26.22 5.04
CA ALA A 36 4.32 27.47 5.23
C ALA A 36 5.21 28.71 5.03
N ASN A 37 6.49 28.61 5.41
CA ASN A 37 7.45 29.71 5.27
C ASN A 37 8.11 29.83 3.90
N MET A 38 7.96 28.82 3.02
CA MET A 38 8.57 28.81 1.69
C MET A 38 7.85 29.70 0.67
N ASN A 39 6.62 30.15 0.97
CA ASN A 39 5.78 30.93 0.07
C ASN A 39 5.73 30.34 -1.36
N LEU A 40 5.54 29.03 -1.44
CA LEU A 40 5.48 28.31 -2.71
C LEU A 40 4.32 28.81 -3.57
N ASP A 41 4.53 28.84 -4.88
CA ASP A 41 3.47 29.14 -5.84
C ASP A 41 2.39 28.03 -5.83
N LYS A 42 1.31 28.27 -6.59
CA LYS A 42 0.20 27.33 -6.74
C LYS A 42 0.08 26.82 -8.19
N GLU A 43 1.21 26.80 -8.91
CA GLU A 43 1.26 26.35 -10.29
C GLU A 43 1.01 24.83 -10.39
N TYR A 44 0.58 24.39 -11.54
CA TYR A 44 0.38 22.98 -11.83
C TYR A 44 1.69 22.21 -11.79
N LEU A 45 1.65 21.02 -11.17
CA LEU A 45 2.74 20.06 -11.25
C LEU A 45 2.72 19.32 -12.61
N PRO A 46 3.86 18.75 -13.04
CA PRO A 46 3.87 17.78 -14.13
C PRO A 46 2.88 16.62 -13.89
N ILE A 47 2.42 15.97 -14.97
CA ILE A 47 1.46 14.84 -14.89
C ILE A 47 1.94 13.74 -13.92
N THR A 48 3.24 13.50 -13.86
CA THR A 48 3.85 12.51 -12.95
C THR A 48 3.99 12.99 -11.50
N GLY A 49 3.72 14.28 -11.23
CA GLY A 49 3.86 14.89 -9.91
C GLY A 49 5.21 15.58 -9.69
N HIS A 50 5.49 15.91 -8.43
CA HIS A 50 6.69 16.65 -8.04
C HIS A 50 7.93 15.76 -8.06
N SER A 51 8.94 16.09 -8.87
CA SER A 51 10.13 15.25 -9.11
C SER A 51 10.93 14.91 -7.84
N ASN A 52 11.14 15.91 -6.95
CA ASN A 52 11.83 15.66 -5.69
C ASN A 52 11.03 14.74 -4.76
N TYR A 53 9.69 14.88 -4.73
CA TYR A 53 8.84 13.98 -3.95
C TYR A 53 8.98 12.53 -4.45
N GLN A 54 8.93 12.31 -5.76
CA GLN A 54 9.09 10.98 -6.35
C GLN A 54 10.44 10.36 -5.98
N LYS A 55 11.53 11.13 -6.11
CA LYS A 55 12.87 10.68 -5.74
C LYS A 55 12.99 10.33 -4.27
N LEU A 56 12.50 11.20 -3.40
CA LEU A 56 12.55 10.99 -1.94
C LEU A 56 11.67 9.81 -1.50
N ALA A 57 10.47 9.67 -2.07
CA ALA A 57 9.60 8.54 -1.80
C ALA A 57 10.22 7.21 -2.22
N ALA A 58 10.82 7.14 -3.41
CA ALA A 58 11.53 5.95 -3.87
C ALA A 58 12.74 5.64 -2.99
N THR A 59 13.52 6.66 -2.61
CA THR A 59 14.67 6.51 -1.72
C THR A 59 14.24 6.01 -0.33
N PHE A 60 13.14 6.53 0.20
CA PHE A 60 12.61 6.10 1.48
C PHE A 60 12.11 4.65 1.45
N ALA A 61 11.39 4.27 0.39
CA ALA A 61 10.81 2.93 0.25
C ALA A 61 11.85 1.83 0.03
N TYR A 62 12.88 2.10 -0.77
CA TYR A 62 13.86 1.10 -1.19
C TYR A 62 15.21 1.20 -0.50
N GLY A 63 15.47 2.32 0.20
CA GLY A 63 16.79 2.65 0.75
C GLY A 63 17.73 3.28 -0.29
N ALA A 64 18.50 4.26 0.14
CA ALA A 64 19.41 5.02 -0.75
C ALA A 64 20.44 4.13 -1.46
N ASP A 65 20.81 3.03 -0.82
CA ASP A 65 21.82 2.09 -1.31
C ASP A 65 21.29 0.92 -2.11
N SER A 66 19.97 0.84 -2.29
CA SER A 66 19.37 -0.26 -3.02
C SER A 66 19.83 -0.32 -4.48
N LYS A 67 20.16 -1.52 -4.94
CA LYS A 67 20.61 -1.76 -6.32
C LYS A 67 19.59 -1.28 -7.38
N PRO A 68 18.27 -1.53 -7.25
CA PRO A 68 17.30 -1.03 -8.21
C PRO A 68 17.29 0.49 -8.35
N LEU A 69 17.51 1.23 -7.24
CA LEU A 69 17.55 2.68 -7.26
C LEU A 69 18.81 3.20 -7.97
N LYS A 70 19.98 2.63 -7.63
CA LYS A 70 21.27 2.98 -8.26
C LYS A 70 21.31 2.69 -9.75
N GLU A 71 20.63 1.66 -10.19
CA GLU A 71 20.55 1.25 -11.59
C GLU A 71 19.39 1.91 -12.37
N ASN A 72 18.69 2.90 -11.78
CA ASN A 72 17.55 3.60 -12.38
C ASN A 72 16.43 2.64 -12.86
N ARG A 73 16.17 1.56 -12.14
CA ARG A 73 15.15 0.55 -12.47
C ARG A 73 13.81 0.79 -11.77
N ILE A 74 13.63 1.95 -11.15
CA ILE A 74 12.40 2.32 -10.44
C ILE A 74 11.75 3.49 -11.19
N ALA A 75 10.56 3.26 -11.71
CA ALA A 75 9.67 4.30 -12.21
C ALA A 75 8.72 4.72 -11.09
N THR A 76 8.56 6.02 -10.88
CA THR A 76 7.74 6.56 -9.79
C THR A 76 6.79 7.63 -10.32
N THR A 77 5.57 7.61 -9.85
CA THR A 77 4.59 8.67 -10.11
C THR A 77 3.88 9.04 -8.82
N GLN A 78 3.56 10.31 -8.66
CA GLN A 78 2.77 10.81 -7.54
C GLN A 78 1.29 10.57 -7.80
N SER A 79 0.54 10.22 -6.75
CA SER A 79 -0.89 9.98 -6.80
C SER A 79 -1.59 10.53 -5.57
N ILE A 80 -2.92 10.43 -5.54
CA ILE A 80 -3.76 10.84 -4.42
C ILE A 80 -3.94 9.65 -3.49
N SER A 81 -3.14 9.57 -2.42
CA SER A 81 -3.25 8.54 -1.38
C SER A 81 -3.13 7.10 -1.93
N GLY A 82 -3.24 6.10 -1.05
CA GLY A 82 -3.15 4.69 -1.41
C GLY A 82 -4.24 4.23 -2.38
N THR A 83 -5.48 4.69 -2.18
CA THR A 83 -6.60 4.32 -3.07
C THR A 83 -6.38 4.81 -4.50
N GLY A 84 -5.95 6.06 -4.67
CA GLY A 84 -5.62 6.60 -5.99
C GLY A 84 -4.43 5.90 -6.63
N SER A 85 -3.40 5.57 -5.85
CA SER A 85 -2.24 4.80 -6.32
C SER A 85 -2.62 3.41 -6.82
N LEU A 86 -3.46 2.70 -6.07
CA LEU A 86 -3.96 1.38 -6.47
C LEU A 86 -4.82 1.45 -7.72
N ARG A 87 -5.65 2.48 -7.87
CA ARG A 87 -6.45 2.67 -9.07
C ARG A 87 -5.59 2.93 -10.30
N ILE A 88 -4.61 3.82 -10.22
CA ILE A 88 -3.68 4.10 -11.31
C ILE A 88 -2.88 2.84 -11.68
N SER A 89 -2.38 2.10 -10.68
CA SER A 89 -1.69 0.84 -10.91
C SER A 89 -2.58 -0.19 -11.58
N GLY A 90 -3.83 -0.34 -11.13
CA GLY A 90 -4.81 -1.23 -11.73
C GLY A 90 -5.11 -0.90 -13.19
N GLU A 91 -5.36 0.37 -13.51
CA GLU A 91 -5.58 0.85 -14.89
C GLU A 91 -4.34 0.61 -15.77
N PHE A 92 -3.15 0.90 -15.24
CA PHE A 92 -1.91 0.66 -15.97
C PHE A 92 -1.72 -0.82 -16.30
N LEU A 93 -1.91 -1.70 -15.32
CA LEU A 93 -1.81 -3.15 -15.53
C LEU A 93 -2.91 -3.68 -16.46
N ALA A 94 -4.14 -3.20 -16.33
CA ALA A 94 -5.23 -3.60 -17.22
C ALA A 94 -4.97 -3.23 -18.68
N ARG A 95 -4.35 -2.09 -18.95
CA ARG A 95 -4.11 -1.59 -20.30
C ARG A 95 -2.80 -2.11 -20.90
N HIS A 96 -1.73 -2.11 -20.11
CA HIS A 96 -0.37 -2.27 -20.63
C HIS A 96 0.32 -3.57 -20.23
N TYR A 97 -0.15 -4.27 -19.19
CA TYR A 97 0.45 -5.57 -18.83
C TYR A 97 0.10 -6.61 -19.89
N PRO A 98 1.08 -7.18 -20.62
CA PRO A 98 0.81 -8.00 -21.81
C PRO A 98 0.42 -9.45 -21.50
N TYR A 99 0.40 -9.81 -20.21
CA TYR A 99 0.16 -11.19 -19.77
C TYR A 99 -1.22 -11.37 -19.13
N ASN A 100 -1.32 -12.30 -18.18
CA ASN A 100 -2.56 -12.60 -17.48
C ASN A 100 -3.08 -11.39 -16.68
N LYS A 101 -4.35 -11.06 -16.87
CA LYS A 101 -5.04 -9.93 -16.22
C LYS A 101 -5.68 -10.34 -14.89
N GLU A 102 -5.31 -11.47 -14.32
CA GLU A 102 -5.74 -11.89 -13.01
C GLU A 102 -4.87 -11.27 -11.92
N VAL A 103 -5.51 -10.66 -10.92
CA VAL A 103 -4.86 -10.16 -9.71
C VAL A 103 -5.29 -10.99 -8.50
N TYR A 104 -4.32 -11.55 -7.82
CA TYR A 104 -4.50 -12.39 -6.64
C TYR A 104 -4.37 -11.55 -5.38
N LEU A 105 -5.44 -11.53 -4.57
CA LEU A 105 -5.51 -10.81 -3.29
C LEU A 105 -5.42 -11.79 -2.12
N PRO A 106 -4.78 -11.43 -1.01
CA PRO A 106 -4.80 -12.26 0.19
C PRO A 106 -6.21 -12.39 0.77
N THR A 107 -6.48 -13.49 1.46
CA THR A 107 -7.73 -13.70 2.18
C THR A 107 -7.46 -13.80 3.69
N PRO A 108 -8.01 -12.85 4.49
CA PRO A 108 -8.72 -11.64 4.10
C PRO A 108 -7.81 -10.55 3.53
N SER A 109 -8.40 -9.49 3.00
CA SER A 109 -7.71 -8.28 2.55
C SER A 109 -8.56 -7.04 2.83
N TRP A 110 -7.96 -5.86 2.75
CA TRP A 110 -8.72 -4.61 2.84
C TRP A 110 -9.85 -4.56 1.82
N GLY A 111 -11.07 -4.25 2.28
CA GLY A 111 -12.29 -4.38 1.48
C GLY A 111 -12.28 -3.62 0.15
N ASN A 112 -11.54 -2.50 0.07
CA ASN A 112 -11.48 -1.69 -1.15
C ASN A 112 -10.56 -2.27 -2.24
N HIS A 113 -9.65 -3.21 -1.93
CA HIS A 113 -8.78 -3.81 -2.95
C HIS A 113 -9.59 -4.44 -4.10
N ARG A 114 -10.60 -5.25 -3.76
CA ARG A 114 -11.42 -5.94 -4.75
C ARG A 114 -12.12 -4.98 -5.72
N PRO A 115 -12.94 -4.02 -5.28
CA PRO A 115 -13.64 -3.11 -6.19
C PRO A 115 -12.67 -2.21 -6.98
N ILE A 116 -11.54 -1.79 -6.40
CA ILE A 116 -10.55 -0.99 -7.13
C ILE A 116 -10.03 -1.75 -8.35
N PHE A 117 -9.56 -2.98 -8.18
CA PHE A 117 -9.00 -3.75 -9.28
C PHE A 117 -10.05 -4.23 -10.27
N GLN A 118 -11.24 -4.63 -9.80
CA GLN A 118 -12.35 -4.98 -10.70
C GLN A 118 -12.77 -3.80 -11.58
N ASN A 119 -12.91 -2.61 -10.99
CA ASN A 119 -13.26 -1.39 -11.71
C ASN A 119 -12.13 -0.89 -12.63
N SER A 120 -10.91 -1.37 -12.45
CA SER A 120 -9.79 -1.12 -13.37
C SER A 120 -9.75 -2.09 -14.54
N GLY A 121 -10.64 -3.11 -14.57
CA GLY A 121 -10.70 -4.11 -15.64
C GLY A 121 -9.85 -5.36 -15.39
N LEU A 122 -9.38 -5.59 -14.16
CA LEU A 122 -8.68 -6.82 -13.77
C LEU A 122 -9.65 -7.87 -13.21
N GLN A 123 -9.33 -9.14 -13.40
CA GLN A 123 -10.04 -10.25 -12.79
C GLN A 123 -9.46 -10.53 -11.40
N VAL A 124 -10.28 -10.36 -10.35
CA VAL A 124 -9.83 -10.56 -8.98
C VAL A 124 -9.99 -12.02 -8.56
N LYS A 125 -8.89 -12.62 -8.18
CA LYS A 125 -8.76 -13.94 -7.55
C LYS A 125 -8.31 -13.78 -6.10
N GLN A 126 -8.19 -14.89 -5.38
CA GLN A 126 -7.76 -14.89 -3.99
C GLN A 126 -6.70 -15.96 -3.76
N TYR A 127 -5.84 -15.72 -2.77
CA TYR A 127 -4.95 -16.73 -2.20
C TYR A 127 -5.08 -16.78 -0.69
N THR A 128 -4.81 -17.93 -0.10
CA THR A 128 -4.81 -18.13 1.35
C THR A 128 -3.72 -17.30 1.99
N TYR A 129 -4.04 -16.62 3.10
CA TYR A 129 -3.08 -15.80 3.83
C TYR A 129 -3.13 -16.03 5.35
N TYR A 130 -4.32 -16.00 5.93
CA TYR A 130 -4.51 -15.99 7.37
C TYR A 130 -5.07 -17.31 7.88
N ASP A 131 -4.51 -17.79 8.98
CA ASP A 131 -5.01 -18.92 9.74
C ASP A 131 -5.69 -18.43 11.02
N LYS A 132 -6.99 -18.73 11.15
CA LYS A 132 -7.79 -18.33 12.30
C LYS A 132 -7.49 -19.13 13.57
N GLU A 133 -6.99 -20.35 13.44
CA GLU A 133 -6.71 -21.23 14.57
C GLU A 133 -5.41 -20.84 15.26
N THR A 134 -4.39 -20.57 14.47
CA THR A 134 -3.07 -20.13 14.98
C THR A 134 -2.98 -18.62 15.16
N VAL A 135 -3.99 -17.86 14.68
CA VAL A 135 -3.97 -16.38 14.63
C VAL A 135 -2.72 -15.86 13.92
N GLY A 136 -2.30 -16.55 12.87
CA GLY A 136 -1.01 -16.36 12.22
C GLY A 136 -1.09 -16.41 10.68
N LEU A 137 0.09 -16.44 10.05
CA LEU A 137 0.23 -16.62 8.61
C LEU A 137 0.05 -18.10 8.25
N ASN A 138 -0.86 -18.39 7.31
CA ASN A 138 -0.95 -19.70 6.67
C ASN A 138 0.05 -19.78 5.50
N LEU A 139 1.33 -19.93 5.81
CA LEU A 139 2.39 -19.95 4.81
C LEU A 139 2.22 -21.08 3.80
N GLU A 140 1.87 -22.28 4.23
CA GLU A 140 1.68 -23.42 3.32
C GLU A 140 0.53 -23.18 2.34
N GLY A 141 -0.61 -22.70 2.84
CA GLY A 141 -1.76 -22.33 2.00
C GLY A 141 -1.43 -21.23 1.01
N MET A 142 -0.72 -20.19 1.46
CA MET A 142 -0.25 -19.10 0.63
C MET A 142 0.64 -19.61 -0.52
N LEU A 143 1.68 -20.37 -0.20
CA LEU A 143 2.62 -20.90 -1.19
C LEU A 143 1.96 -21.87 -2.17
N ARG A 144 1.07 -22.73 -1.68
CA ARG A 144 0.28 -23.64 -2.52
C ARG A 144 -0.56 -22.88 -3.53
N ASP A 145 -1.32 -21.89 -3.08
CA ASP A 145 -2.24 -21.14 -3.93
C ASP A 145 -1.48 -20.29 -4.95
N LEU A 146 -0.39 -19.66 -4.54
CA LEU A 146 0.45 -18.88 -5.45
C LEU A 146 1.21 -19.74 -6.47
N LYS A 147 1.63 -20.97 -6.11
CA LYS A 147 2.21 -21.91 -7.09
C LYS A 147 1.20 -22.38 -8.12
N ASN A 148 -0.08 -22.48 -7.75
CA ASN A 148 -1.15 -22.90 -8.66
C ASN A 148 -1.70 -21.74 -9.49
N ALA A 149 -1.34 -20.50 -9.18
CA ALA A 149 -1.72 -19.35 -10.00
C ALA A 149 -1.04 -19.44 -11.38
N PRO A 150 -1.75 -19.08 -12.47
CA PRO A 150 -1.15 -19.05 -13.80
C PRO A 150 0.14 -18.22 -13.82
N SER A 151 1.12 -18.68 -14.60
CA SER A 151 2.36 -17.92 -14.76
C SER A 151 2.09 -16.48 -15.17
N ARG A 152 2.85 -15.55 -14.56
CA ARG A 152 2.72 -14.11 -14.81
C ARG A 152 1.39 -13.51 -14.37
N SER A 153 0.71 -14.13 -13.40
CA SER A 153 -0.38 -13.48 -12.67
C SER A 153 0.12 -12.30 -11.85
N ILE A 154 -0.77 -11.36 -11.57
CA ILE A 154 -0.48 -10.22 -10.71
C ILE A 154 -0.79 -10.64 -9.26
N VAL A 155 0.13 -10.40 -8.34
CA VAL A 155 -0.06 -10.71 -6.92
C VAL A 155 0.03 -9.43 -6.11
N LEU A 156 -0.98 -9.16 -5.29
CA LEU A 156 -0.94 -8.08 -4.31
C LEU A 156 -0.36 -8.62 -3.00
N LEU A 157 0.70 -8.00 -2.54
CA LEU A 157 1.30 -8.23 -1.23
C LEU A 157 1.19 -6.95 -0.39
N HIS A 158 0.93 -7.11 0.92
CA HIS A 158 1.07 -6.00 1.86
C HIS A 158 2.54 -5.95 2.31
N ALA A 159 3.18 -4.79 2.18
CA ALA A 159 4.59 -4.64 2.53
C ALA A 159 4.83 -4.85 4.04
N CYS A 160 3.90 -4.35 4.86
CA CYS A 160 3.82 -4.54 6.31
C CYS A 160 2.45 -4.12 6.81
N ALA A 161 2.16 -4.40 8.07
CA ALA A 161 0.90 -4.07 8.73
C ALA A 161 -0.32 -4.54 7.91
N HIS A 162 -0.36 -5.84 7.61
CA HIS A 162 -1.40 -6.45 6.78
C HIS A 162 -2.80 -6.03 7.24
N ASN A 163 -3.57 -5.44 6.36
CA ASN A 163 -4.94 -5.00 6.64
C ASN A 163 -5.95 -6.07 6.15
N PRO A 164 -6.78 -6.69 7.01
CA PRO A 164 -7.09 -6.26 8.39
C PRO A 164 -6.40 -7.06 9.51
N THR A 165 -5.60 -8.06 9.21
CA THR A 165 -5.17 -9.05 10.22
C THR A 165 -4.06 -8.57 11.15
N GLY A 166 -3.22 -7.62 10.72
CA GLY A 166 -2.00 -7.24 11.43
C GLY A 166 -0.91 -8.32 11.44
N VAL A 167 -1.09 -9.41 10.69
CA VAL A 167 -0.11 -10.51 10.61
C VAL A 167 0.76 -10.31 9.37
N ASP A 168 2.05 -10.19 9.59
CA ASP A 168 3.04 -10.03 8.53
C ASP A 168 3.92 -11.29 8.40
N PRO A 169 4.44 -11.60 7.21
CA PRO A 169 5.45 -12.65 7.04
C PRO A 169 6.72 -12.32 7.83
N THR A 170 7.40 -13.35 8.30
CA THR A 170 8.75 -13.24 8.88
C THR A 170 9.79 -13.01 7.79
N GLN A 171 11.02 -12.66 8.17
CA GLN A 171 12.13 -12.46 7.23
C GLN A 171 12.73 -13.77 6.70
N GLU A 172 12.34 -14.91 7.26
CA GLU A 172 12.84 -16.24 6.89
C GLU A 172 12.11 -16.86 5.71
#